data_6b50fc03acf5900a3d4cce615ecb6367
#
_entry.id   6b50fc03acf5900a3d4cce615ecb6367
#
_cell.length_a   1.000
_cell.length_b   1.000
_cell.length_c   1.000
_cell.angle_alpha   90.00
_cell.angle_beta   90.00
_cell.angle_gamma   90.00
#
_symmetry.space_group_name_H-M   'P 1'
#
loop_
_entity.id
_entity.type
_entity.pdbx_description
1 polymer ?
#
loop_
_entity_poly.entity_id
_entity_poly.type
_entity_poly.pdbx_seq_one_letter_code
_entity_poly.pdbx_strand_id
1 'polypeptide(L)'
;MDHSCQTLTTVSTPDPFMVFANGSYYLTFTSGDKIEIWASKTLNGFEETARKETIWTPPPGTAHSADLWAPELHAIYGRWYVYYAAAHPKHGNKSHRMYVLGGPPAHEDPTQGQWEFLGRIHGMPDQWAIDGTVFELHGGLYMVYSGWPLDSDDESDLMQQLFIMKLDDPTMAADGASGEPVAISTPEQPWEFSRDANGDHGINEGPQFLESPDGGWKGIVYSCAGSWTHEYKLAVLHYSGGDPLDPRAWPKGQEPLLQAGWGRQGPLWARARKLPVFGWQWRQRR
;
A
#
# COMPACT_ATOMS: atom_id res chain seq x y z
N MET A 1 -22.76 13.84 14.42
CA MET A 1 -21.53 13.47 15.14
C MET A 1 -20.43 14.39 14.64
N ASP A 2 -19.78 15.07 15.56
CA ASP A 2 -18.70 16.00 15.23
C ASP A 2 -17.48 15.15 14.85
N HIS A 3 -17.17 15.04 13.56
CA HIS A 3 -16.01 14.33 13.06
C HIS A 3 -14.80 15.25 13.14
N SER A 4 -14.26 15.40 14.35
CA SER A 4 -13.01 16.13 14.54
C SER A 4 -11.86 15.30 13.95
N CYS A 5 -11.26 15.78 12.87
CA CYS A 5 -10.01 15.20 12.34
C CYS A 5 -8.86 15.61 13.26
N GLN A 6 -8.06 14.62 13.70
CA GLN A 6 -6.86 14.87 14.48
C GLN A 6 -5.63 14.82 13.57
N THR A 7 -4.79 15.85 13.66
CA THR A 7 -3.47 15.85 13.02
C THR A 7 -2.51 15.03 13.87
N LEU A 8 -1.88 14.01 13.29
CA LEU A 8 -0.91 13.15 13.99
C LEU A 8 0.49 13.76 14.00
N THR A 9 0.87 14.43 12.93
CA THR A 9 2.16 15.11 12.77
C THR A 9 2.04 16.27 11.78
N THR A 10 2.87 17.29 11.92
CA THR A 10 3.00 18.40 10.97
C THR A 10 4.00 18.11 9.85
N VAL A 11 4.83 17.08 10.03
CA VAL A 11 5.75 16.59 8.99
C VAL A 11 4.97 15.95 7.87
N SER A 12 5.39 16.17 6.62
CA SER A 12 4.81 15.50 5.46
C SER A 12 5.12 14.01 5.51
N THR A 13 4.08 13.18 5.49
CA THR A 13 4.16 11.72 5.50
C THR A 13 3.28 11.18 4.37
N PRO A 14 3.74 11.28 3.10
CA PRO A 14 2.97 10.73 1.96
C PRO A 14 2.88 9.20 2.07
N ASP A 15 1.80 8.64 1.53
CA ASP A 15 1.53 7.20 1.50
C ASP A 15 1.67 6.54 2.88
N PRO A 16 0.98 7.06 3.91
CA PRO A 16 1.19 6.62 5.28
C PRO A 16 0.57 5.24 5.52
N PHE A 17 1.36 4.31 6.04
CA PHE A 17 0.88 3.03 6.54
C PHE A 17 1.10 2.93 8.05
N MET A 18 0.08 2.51 8.80
CA MET A 18 0.15 2.43 10.25
C MET A 18 -0.32 1.08 10.77
N VAL A 19 0.45 0.48 11.65
CA VAL A 19 0.09 -0.73 12.39
C VAL A 19 0.20 -0.52 13.89
N PHE A 20 -0.73 -1.12 14.65
CA PHE A 20 -0.65 -1.18 16.11
C PHE A 20 -0.26 -2.59 16.54
N ALA A 21 0.89 -2.73 17.17
CA ALA A 21 1.41 -3.99 17.67
C ALA A 21 2.28 -3.77 18.92
N ASN A 22 2.37 -4.77 19.80
CA ASN A 22 3.23 -4.72 20.99
C ASN A 22 3.02 -3.47 21.87
N GLY A 23 1.76 -2.95 21.89
CA GLY A 23 1.39 -1.75 22.65
C GLY A 23 1.97 -0.45 22.10
N SER A 24 2.33 -0.40 20.81
CA SER A 24 2.82 0.80 20.10
C SER A 24 2.19 0.91 18.72
N TYR A 25 2.06 2.15 18.25
CA TYR A 25 1.76 2.47 16.87
C TYR A 25 3.08 2.62 16.10
N TYR A 26 3.16 1.99 14.94
CA TYR A 26 4.28 2.09 14.02
C TYR A 26 3.78 2.71 12.72
N LEU A 27 4.43 3.77 12.27
CA LEU A 27 4.11 4.50 11.04
C LEU A 27 5.29 4.39 10.07
N THR A 28 4.99 3.99 8.85
CA THR A 28 5.89 4.09 7.69
C THR A 28 5.27 5.01 6.64
N PHE A 29 6.08 5.59 5.78
CA PHE A 29 5.64 6.53 4.74
C PHE A 29 6.74 6.71 3.68
N THR A 30 6.39 7.28 2.53
CA THR A 30 7.35 7.59 1.47
C THR A 30 8.35 8.65 1.91
N SER A 31 9.64 8.30 1.92
CA SER A 31 10.78 9.21 2.12
C SER A 31 11.58 9.44 0.84
N GLY A 32 11.48 8.55 -0.13
CA GLY A 32 12.13 8.62 -1.43
C GLY A 32 13.54 8.02 -1.50
N ASP A 33 14.32 8.07 -0.44
CA ASP A 33 15.73 7.64 -0.41
C ASP A 33 16.06 6.62 0.69
N LYS A 34 15.13 6.36 1.59
CA LYS A 34 15.28 5.46 2.74
C LYS A 34 13.93 4.93 3.21
N ILE A 35 13.96 3.92 4.07
CA ILE A 35 12.79 3.44 4.81
C ILE A 35 12.95 3.80 6.28
N GLU A 36 11.94 4.49 6.81
CA GLU A 36 11.86 4.85 8.23
C GLU A 36 10.66 4.20 8.90
N ILE A 37 10.80 3.85 10.17
CA ILE A 37 9.70 3.49 11.05
C ILE A 37 9.65 4.50 12.19
N TRP A 38 8.49 5.13 12.38
CA TRP A 38 8.23 5.97 13.53
C TRP A 38 7.36 5.20 14.53
N ALA A 39 7.81 5.09 15.76
CA ALA A 39 7.11 4.37 16.83
C ALA A 39 6.60 5.33 17.91
N SER A 40 5.33 5.20 18.29
CA SER A 40 4.72 5.96 19.37
C SER A 40 3.78 5.10 20.21
N LYS A 41 3.69 5.39 21.51
CA LYS A 41 2.72 4.75 22.41
C LYS A 41 1.30 5.28 22.25
N THR A 42 1.15 6.46 21.65
CA THR A 42 -0.15 7.13 21.45
C THR A 42 -0.20 7.75 20.07
N LEU A 43 -1.38 7.93 19.51
CA LEU A 43 -1.55 8.61 18.23
C LEU A 43 -1.03 10.04 18.24
N ASN A 44 -1.20 10.76 19.36
CA ASN A 44 -0.72 12.14 19.51
C ASN A 44 0.81 12.24 19.67
N GLY A 45 1.47 11.13 19.98
CA GLY A 45 2.91 11.12 20.23
C GLY A 45 3.78 11.22 18.97
N PHE A 46 3.19 11.13 17.76
CA PHE A 46 3.98 11.18 16.53
C PHE A 46 4.66 12.53 16.29
N GLU A 47 4.09 13.61 16.77
CA GLU A 47 4.69 14.94 16.63
C GLU A 47 5.92 15.12 17.52
N GLU A 48 5.81 14.77 18.82
CA GLU A 48 6.77 15.20 19.84
C GLU A 48 7.65 14.07 20.39
N THR A 49 7.11 12.86 20.56
CA THR A 49 7.73 11.80 21.36
C THR A 49 8.01 10.52 20.59
N ALA A 50 7.64 10.45 19.31
CA ALA A 50 7.88 9.27 18.48
C ALA A 50 9.38 9.02 18.31
N ARG A 51 9.79 7.77 18.52
CA ARG A 51 11.10 7.32 18.07
C ARG A 51 11.05 7.18 16.56
N LYS A 52 12.04 7.73 15.86
CA LYS A 52 12.15 7.77 14.41
C LYS A 52 13.44 7.06 14.01
N GLU A 53 13.31 5.91 13.37
CA GLU A 53 14.45 5.07 13.00
C GLU A 53 14.49 4.83 11.51
N THR A 54 15.65 5.09 10.89
CA THR A 54 15.95 4.64 9.54
C THR A 54 16.38 3.18 9.60
N ILE A 55 15.52 2.29 9.09
CA ILE A 55 15.78 0.84 9.11
C ILE A 55 16.51 0.35 7.86
N TRP A 56 16.45 1.12 6.78
CA TRP A 56 17.07 0.76 5.51
C TRP A 56 17.45 1.99 4.70
N THR A 57 18.67 1.95 4.15
CA THR A 57 19.12 2.87 3.09
C THR A 57 19.78 2.01 2.01
N PRO A 58 19.25 1.99 0.78
CA PRO A 58 19.76 1.11 -0.26
C PRO A 58 21.16 1.55 -0.71
N PRO A 59 22.02 0.59 -1.14
CA PRO A 59 23.31 0.92 -1.72
C PRO A 59 23.14 1.77 -2.98
N PRO A 60 23.85 2.89 -3.13
CA PRO A 60 23.70 3.80 -4.26
C PRO A 60 23.93 3.11 -5.62
N GLY A 61 23.13 3.46 -6.62
CA GLY A 61 23.27 2.97 -8.00
C GLY A 61 22.71 1.56 -8.25
N THR A 62 22.11 0.94 -7.26
CA THR A 62 21.39 -0.34 -7.42
C THR A 62 20.02 -0.15 -8.09
N ALA A 63 19.41 -1.25 -8.55
CA ALA A 63 18.10 -1.23 -9.20
C ALA A 63 16.94 -0.76 -8.28
N HIS A 64 17.20 -0.60 -6.99
CA HIS A 64 16.24 -0.27 -5.95
C HIS A 64 16.70 0.91 -5.06
N SER A 65 17.52 1.82 -5.63
CA SER A 65 18.15 2.89 -4.85
C SER A 65 17.59 4.28 -5.11
N ALA A 66 16.49 4.40 -5.81
CA ALA A 66 15.81 5.66 -6.06
C ALA A 66 14.29 5.50 -5.89
N ASP A 67 13.64 6.61 -5.55
CA ASP A 67 12.18 6.70 -5.48
C ASP A 67 11.56 5.54 -4.67
N LEU A 68 11.97 5.41 -3.40
CA LEU A 68 11.43 4.42 -2.47
C LEU A 68 10.07 4.89 -2.02
N TRP A 69 9.00 4.19 -2.48
CA TRP A 69 7.61 4.59 -2.29
C TRP A 69 6.81 3.61 -1.46
N ALA A 70 5.82 4.14 -0.75
CA ALA A 70 4.75 3.44 -0.06
C ALA A 70 5.21 2.21 0.75
N PRO A 71 6.15 2.36 1.70
CA PRO A 71 6.58 1.24 2.53
C PRO A 71 5.47 0.82 3.51
N GLU A 72 5.15 -0.47 3.54
CA GLU A 72 4.18 -1.07 4.45
C GLU A 72 4.83 -2.07 5.40
N LEU A 73 4.60 -1.88 6.71
CA LEU A 73 5.13 -2.73 7.78
C LEU A 73 4.13 -3.82 8.16
N HIS A 74 4.46 -5.08 7.90
CA HIS A 74 3.61 -6.24 8.16
C HIS A 74 4.25 -7.25 9.10
N ALA A 75 3.46 -7.78 10.04
CA ALA A 75 3.84 -8.92 10.87
C ALA A 75 3.27 -10.20 10.26
N ILE A 76 4.11 -11.03 9.62
CA ILE A 76 3.71 -12.24 8.91
C ILE A 76 4.52 -13.42 9.46
N TYR A 77 3.85 -14.51 9.82
CA TYR A 77 4.46 -15.76 10.32
C TYR A 77 5.48 -15.54 11.44
N GLY A 78 5.19 -14.58 12.33
CA GLY A 78 6.02 -14.30 13.51
C GLY A 78 7.25 -13.44 13.26
N ARG A 79 7.37 -12.81 12.09
CA ARG A 79 8.48 -11.91 11.72
C ARG A 79 7.95 -10.61 11.11
N TRP A 80 8.67 -9.50 11.28
CA TRP A 80 8.40 -8.24 10.59
C TRP A 80 8.93 -8.25 9.16
N TYR A 81 8.13 -7.68 8.25
CA TYR A 81 8.51 -7.42 6.87
C TYR A 81 8.12 -5.99 6.48
N VAL A 82 8.89 -5.38 5.58
CA VAL A 82 8.49 -4.14 4.91
C VAL A 82 8.45 -4.40 3.41
N TYR A 83 7.28 -4.16 2.81
CA TYR A 83 7.10 -4.16 1.36
C TYR A 83 7.15 -2.72 0.87
N TYR A 84 7.86 -2.45 -0.21
CA TYR A 84 7.99 -1.12 -0.77
C TYR A 84 8.27 -1.18 -2.27
N ALA A 85 7.93 -0.12 -3.01
CA ALA A 85 8.34 0.04 -4.39
C ALA A 85 9.63 0.85 -4.46
N ALA A 86 10.49 0.54 -5.42
CA ALA A 86 11.68 1.36 -5.71
C ALA A 86 12.09 1.28 -7.17
N ALA A 87 12.78 2.31 -7.64
CA ALA A 87 13.24 2.47 -9.00
C ALA A 87 14.76 2.41 -9.12
N HIS A 88 15.23 2.15 -10.33
CA HIS A 88 16.63 2.32 -10.71
C HIS A 88 16.90 3.80 -11.00
N PRO A 89 17.95 4.43 -10.42
CA PRO A 89 18.18 5.87 -10.54
C PRO A 89 18.44 6.36 -11.97
N LYS A 90 18.82 5.47 -12.90
CA LYS A 90 19.04 5.81 -14.32
C LYS A 90 17.80 5.58 -15.18
N HIS A 91 16.84 4.77 -14.73
CA HIS A 91 15.68 4.40 -15.53
C HIS A 91 14.39 5.07 -15.06
N GLY A 92 14.41 5.66 -13.85
CA GLY A 92 13.28 6.43 -13.29
C GLY A 92 12.02 5.59 -13.08
N ASN A 93 10.86 6.25 -13.13
CA ASN A 93 9.55 5.71 -12.77
C ASN A 93 9.26 4.32 -13.38
N LYS A 94 9.47 4.13 -14.68
CA LYS A 94 9.15 2.85 -15.36
C LYS A 94 9.96 1.64 -14.87
N SER A 95 10.98 1.84 -14.07
CA SER A 95 11.76 0.77 -13.46
C SER A 95 11.29 0.35 -12.07
N HIS A 96 10.19 0.91 -11.55
CA HIS A 96 9.65 0.51 -10.25
C HIS A 96 9.29 -0.97 -10.22
N ARG A 97 9.70 -1.61 -9.15
CA ARG A 97 9.38 -3.00 -8.80
C ARG A 97 9.14 -3.09 -7.30
N MET A 98 8.41 -4.12 -6.88
CA MET A 98 8.20 -4.40 -5.46
C MET A 98 9.40 -5.13 -4.84
N TYR A 99 9.82 -4.66 -3.68
CA TYR A 99 10.94 -5.19 -2.89
C TYR A 99 10.49 -5.48 -1.46
N VAL A 100 11.26 -6.35 -0.79
CA VAL A 100 10.98 -6.80 0.58
C VAL A 100 12.21 -6.66 1.46
N LEU A 101 12.00 -6.11 2.65
CA LEU A 101 12.94 -6.20 3.77
C LEU A 101 12.42 -7.21 4.79
N GLY A 102 13.32 -8.02 5.34
CA GLY A 102 13.07 -8.87 6.50
C GLY A 102 13.59 -8.24 7.77
N GLY A 103 12.76 -8.15 8.79
CA GLY A 103 13.07 -7.53 10.06
C GLY A 103 13.21 -8.52 11.22
N PRO A 104 13.17 -8.04 12.47
CA PRO A 104 13.23 -8.87 13.66
C PRO A 104 11.96 -9.72 13.85
N PRO A 105 11.93 -10.62 14.84
CA PRO A 105 10.70 -11.31 15.28
C PRO A 105 9.57 -10.35 15.58
N ALA A 106 8.32 -10.69 15.19
CA ALA A 106 7.17 -9.80 15.28
C ALA A 106 6.79 -9.40 16.74
N HIS A 107 7.26 -10.13 17.74
CA HIS A 107 7.10 -9.77 19.15
C HIS A 107 8.10 -8.73 19.65
N GLU A 108 9.14 -8.43 18.86
CA GLU A 108 10.12 -7.40 19.14
C GLU A 108 9.72 -6.06 18.51
N ASP A 109 10.35 -4.99 18.98
CA ASP A 109 10.15 -3.65 18.44
C ASP A 109 10.89 -3.51 17.10
N PRO A 110 10.19 -3.29 15.97
CA PRO A 110 10.79 -3.23 14.65
C PRO A 110 11.80 -2.08 14.48
N THR A 111 11.74 -1.06 15.34
CA THR A 111 12.70 0.07 15.31
C THR A 111 14.02 -0.23 15.99
N GLN A 112 14.17 -1.39 16.65
CA GLN A 112 15.40 -1.79 17.37
C GLN A 112 16.08 -3.02 16.76
N GLY A 113 15.43 -3.67 15.80
CA GLY A 113 15.94 -4.89 15.20
C GLY A 113 16.90 -4.68 14.04
N GLN A 114 17.49 -5.76 13.60
CA GLN A 114 18.25 -5.80 12.36
C GLN A 114 17.34 -6.04 11.18
N TRP A 115 17.58 -5.33 10.09
CA TRP A 115 16.85 -5.46 8.84
C TRP A 115 17.79 -5.94 7.73
N GLU A 116 17.28 -6.81 6.87
CA GLU A 116 18.01 -7.34 5.73
C GLU A 116 17.20 -7.16 4.44
N PHE A 117 17.90 -6.91 3.34
CA PHE A 117 17.30 -6.84 2.02
C PHE A 117 17.06 -8.26 1.47
N LEU A 118 15.81 -8.63 1.26
CA LEU A 118 15.41 -9.93 0.75
C LEU A 118 15.23 -9.95 -0.78
N GLY A 119 15.34 -8.79 -1.43
CA GLY A 119 15.21 -8.68 -2.87
C GLY A 119 13.80 -8.38 -3.34
N ARG A 120 13.54 -8.68 -4.61
CA ARG A 120 12.20 -8.66 -5.23
C ARG A 120 11.39 -9.85 -4.76
N ILE A 121 10.07 -9.72 -4.81
CA ILE A 121 9.19 -10.89 -4.62
C ILE A 121 9.44 -11.87 -5.77
N HIS A 122 9.93 -13.05 -5.42
CA HIS A 122 10.24 -14.08 -6.39
C HIS A 122 8.96 -14.58 -7.08
N GLY A 123 8.99 -14.78 -8.40
CA GLY A 123 7.84 -15.20 -9.19
C GLY A 123 6.89 -14.06 -9.60
N MET A 124 7.06 -12.85 -9.05
CA MET A 124 6.32 -11.68 -9.53
C MET A 124 6.81 -11.26 -10.92
N PRO A 125 5.92 -10.88 -11.87
CA PRO A 125 6.31 -10.42 -13.19
C PRO A 125 7.36 -9.31 -13.17
N ASP A 126 8.25 -9.28 -14.18
CA ASP A 126 9.19 -8.18 -14.36
C ASP A 126 8.54 -6.99 -15.06
N GLN A 127 7.51 -6.47 -14.44
CA GLN A 127 6.69 -5.36 -14.92
C GLN A 127 6.63 -4.29 -13.84
N TRP A 128 6.26 -3.06 -14.23
CA TRP A 128 6.05 -1.96 -13.30
C TRP A 128 5.02 -2.32 -12.23
N ALA A 129 5.38 -2.10 -10.97
CA ALA A 129 4.55 -2.42 -9.82
C ALA A 129 4.88 -1.52 -8.64
N ILE A 130 3.85 -0.98 -7.98
CA ILE A 130 3.93 -0.15 -6.78
C ILE A 130 2.84 -0.51 -5.76
N ASP A 131 2.91 0.05 -4.58
CA ASP A 131 1.85 0.05 -3.55
C ASP A 131 1.39 -1.35 -3.16
N GLY A 132 2.33 -2.27 -2.96
CA GLY A 132 1.98 -3.64 -2.61
C GLY A 132 1.59 -3.79 -1.14
N THR A 133 0.36 -4.26 -0.87
CA THR A 133 -0.14 -4.64 0.45
C THR A 133 -0.27 -6.16 0.57
N VAL A 134 0.07 -6.72 1.74
CA VAL A 134 0.04 -8.17 1.98
C VAL A 134 -0.89 -8.49 3.14
N PHE A 135 -1.72 -9.51 2.99
CA PHE A 135 -2.71 -9.91 3.99
C PHE A 135 -3.00 -11.41 3.96
N GLU A 136 -3.50 -11.91 5.09
CA GLU A 136 -3.99 -13.28 5.20
C GLU A 136 -5.51 -13.32 5.00
N LEU A 137 -5.97 -14.26 4.15
CA LEU A 137 -7.39 -14.50 3.93
C LEU A 137 -7.62 -16.01 3.74
N HIS A 138 -8.56 -16.59 4.49
CA HIS A 138 -8.87 -18.03 4.45
C HIS A 138 -7.65 -18.95 4.63
N GLY A 139 -6.66 -18.50 5.40
CA GLY A 139 -5.43 -19.27 5.65
C GLY A 139 -4.41 -19.22 4.51
N GLY A 140 -4.68 -18.48 3.44
CA GLY A 140 -3.71 -18.13 2.39
C GLY A 140 -3.12 -16.76 2.60
N LEU A 141 -1.88 -16.56 2.15
CA LEU A 141 -1.22 -15.26 2.08
C LEU A 141 -1.40 -14.69 0.67
N TYR A 142 -1.82 -13.44 0.59
CA TYR A 142 -2.07 -12.75 -0.68
C TYR A 142 -1.38 -11.40 -0.70
N MET A 143 -0.98 -10.98 -1.90
CA MET A 143 -0.53 -9.63 -2.18
C MET A 143 -1.45 -8.97 -3.19
N VAL A 144 -1.82 -7.72 -2.92
CA VAL A 144 -2.46 -6.84 -3.91
C VAL A 144 -1.53 -5.67 -4.17
N TYR A 145 -1.39 -5.28 -5.43
CA TYR A 145 -0.51 -4.18 -5.83
C TYR A 145 -1.08 -3.42 -7.03
N SER A 146 -0.60 -2.20 -7.25
CA SER A 146 -0.87 -1.43 -8.46
C SER A 146 0.17 -1.74 -9.53
N GLY A 147 -0.27 -2.00 -10.75
CA GLY A 147 0.61 -2.33 -11.88
C GLY A 147 0.06 -1.85 -13.22
N TRP A 148 0.94 -1.75 -14.21
CA TRP A 148 0.52 -1.57 -15.60
C TRP A 148 -0.09 -2.86 -16.14
N PRO A 149 -0.95 -2.78 -17.18
CA PRO A 149 -1.54 -3.96 -17.80
C PRO A 149 -0.48 -4.98 -18.22
N LEU A 150 -0.67 -6.26 -17.82
CA LEU A 150 0.28 -7.33 -18.11
C LEU A 150 0.16 -7.88 -19.54
N ASP A 151 -0.92 -7.59 -20.23
CA ASP A 151 -1.22 -8.00 -21.62
C ASP A 151 -0.84 -6.92 -22.65
N SER A 152 -0.16 -5.87 -22.24
CA SER A 152 0.26 -4.75 -23.08
C SER A 152 1.76 -4.48 -22.93
N ASP A 153 2.42 -4.23 -24.05
CA ASP A 153 3.80 -3.72 -24.08
C ASP A 153 3.85 -2.18 -23.91
N ASP A 154 2.70 -1.54 -23.64
CA ASP A 154 2.62 -0.11 -23.41
C ASP A 154 3.15 0.25 -22.03
N GLU A 155 4.35 0.84 -21.99
CA GLU A 155 4.99 1.34 -20.78
C GLU A 155 4.49 2.76 -20.43
N SER A 156 3.20 3.04 -20.66
CA SER A 156 2.61 4.34 -20.32
C SER A 156 1.97 4.33 -18.93
N ASP A 157 2.02 5.49 -18.27
CA ASP A 157 1.33 5.70 -16.99
C ASP A 157 -0.20 5.94 -17.16
N LEU A 158 -0.75 5.66 -18.36
CA LEU A 158 -2.14 5.97 -18.67
C LEU A 158 -3.13 5.00 -18.04
N MET A 159 -2.67 3.79 -17.67
CA MET A 159 -3.53 2.76 -17.08
C MET A 159 -2.80 2.06 -15.92
N GLN A 160 -3.38 2.13 -14.72
CA GLN A 160 -2.93 1.37 -13.55
C GLN A 160 -4.08 0.51 -13.03
N GLN A 161 -3.83 -0.77 -12.87
CA GLN A 161 -4.78 -1.78 -12.42
C GLN A 161 -4.37 -2.32 -11.06
N LEU A 162 -5.33 -2.86 -10.29
CA LEU A 162 -5.01 -3.65 -9.11
C LEU A 162 -4.95 -5.13 -9.47
N PHE A 163 -3.85 -5.74 -9.11
CA PHE A 163 -3.61 -7.16 -9.27
C PHE A 163 -3.57 -7.85 -7.90
N ILE A 164 -4.12 -9.05 -7.81
CA ILE A 164 -3.96 -9.96 -6.69
C ILE A 164 -3.16 -11.18 -7.12
N MET A 165 -2.29 -11.65 -6.22
CA MET A 165 -1.58 -12.91 -6.37
C MET A 165 -1.47 -13.62 -5.02
N LYS A 166 -1.39 -14.95 -5.04
CA LYS A 166 -1.13 -15.72 -3.84
C LYS A 166 0.37 -15.84 -3.60
N LEU A 167 0.77 -15.81 -2.34
CA LEU A 167 2.14 -16.04 -1.91
C LEU A 167 2.23 -17.37 -1.15
N ASP A 168 3.31 -18.13 -1.38
CA ASP A 168 3.65 -19.32 -0.58
C ASP A 168 4.42 -18.93 0.69
N ASP A 169 5.22 -17.87 0.59
CA ASP A 169 5.87 -17.22 1.73
C ASP A 169 5.96 -15.69 1.51
N PRO A 170 6.39 -14.91 2.51
CA PRO A 170 6.46 -13.45 2.41
C PRO A 170 7.32 -12.88 1.26
N THR A 171 8.13 -13.71 0.61
CA THR A 171 9.08 -13.28 -0.43
C THR A 171 8.85 -13.97 -1.78
N MET A 172 7.88 -14.90 -1.86
CA MET A 172 7.73 -15.77 -3.01
C MET A 172 6.26 -15.97 -3.40
N ALA A 173 5.97 -15.77 -4.67
CA ALA A 173 4.69 -16.13 -5.27
C ALA A 173 4.45 -17.64 -5.16
N ALA A 174 3.18 -18.03 -5.06
CA ALA A 174 2.80 -19.44 -5.05
C ALA A 174 3.14 -20.11 -6.40
N ASP A 175 3.37 -21.41 -6.33
CA ASP A 175 3.62 -22.18 -7.56
C ASP A 175 2.38 -22.26 -8.47
N GLY A 176 2.63 -22.29 -9.77
CA GLY A 176 1.61 -22.46 -10.81
C GLY A 176 0.65 -21.29 -10.93
N ALA A 177 -0.55 -21.53 -11.41
CA ALA A 177 -1.54 -20.49 -11.73
C ALA A 177 -1.97 -19.63 -10.51
N SER A 178 -1.81 -20.13 -9.28
CA SER A 178 -2.14 -19.37 -8.07
C SER A 178 -1.18 -18.22 -7.80
N GLY A 179 0.05 -18.32 -8.26
CA GLY A 179 1.07 -17.26 -8.14
C GLY A 179 1.02 -16.24 -9.29
N GLU A 180 0.29 -16.55 -10.36
CA GLU A 180 0.11 -15.60 -11.46
C GLU A 180 -0.79 -14.44 -11.01
N PRO A 181 -0.42 -13.17 -11.25
CA PRO A 181 -1.25 -12.04 -10.91
C PRO A 181 -2.56 -12.02 -11.70
N VAL A 182 -3.64 -11.76 -11.00
CA VAL A 182 -4.98 -11.61 -11.58
C VAL A 182 -5.46 -10.18 -11.38
N ALA A 183 -5.88 -9.50 -12.45
CA ALA A 183 -6.46 -8.17 -12.35
C ALA A 183 -7.84 -8.24 -11.66
N ILE A 184 -7.96 -7.59 -10.50
CA ILE A 184 -9.21 -7.51 -9.72
C ILE A 184 -9.88 -6.14 -9.81
N SER A 185 -9.18 -5.13 -10.30
CA SER A 185 -9.75 -3.83 -10.59
C SER A 185 -9.03 -3.18 -11.77
N THR A 186 -9.80 -2.85 -12.78
CA THR A 186 -9.38 -1.98 -13.90
C THR A 186 -10.17 -0.69 -13.82
N PRO A 187 -9.56 0.49 -14.02
CA PRO A 187 -10.32 1.74 -14.13
C PRO A 187 -11.39 1.65 -15.22
N GLU A 188 -12.64 1.82 -14.85
CA GLU A 188 -13.81 1.73 -15.75
C GLU A 188 -14.88 2.77 -15.45
N GLN A 189 -14.89 3.25 -14.19
CA GLN A 189 -15.85 4.27 -13.78
C GLN A 189 -15.33 5.66 -14.13
N PRO A 190 -16.18 6.60 -14.59
CA PRO A 190 -15.75 7.95 -14.97
C PRO A 190 -14.96 8.68 -13.88
N TRP A 191 -15.19 8.36 -12.62
CA TRP A 191 -14.54 8.96 -11.47
C TRP A 191 -13.17 8.34 -11.14
N GLU A 192 -12.76 7.27 -11.82
CA GLU A 192 -11.42 6.67 -11.69
C GLU A 192 -10.39 7.30 -12.66
N PHE A 193 -10.85 8.22 -13.50
CA PHE A 193 -10.01 8.87 -14.49
C PHE A 193 -9.73 10.32 -14.10
N SER A 194 -8.53 10.76 -14.44
CA SER A 194 -8.15 12.16 -14.51
C SER A 194 -7.63 12.47 -15.90
N ARG A 195 -7.69 13.74 -16.29
CA ARG A 195 -7.22 14.21 -17.60
C ARG A 195 -6.17 15.27 -17.44
N ASP A 196 -5.09 15.15 -18.19
CA ASP A 196 -4.08 16.18 -18.35
C ASP A 196 -3.68 16.37 -19.83
N ALA A 197 -2.57 17.07 -20.06
CA ALA A 197 -2.08 17.31 -21.41
C ALA A 197 -1.63 16.04 -22.16
N ASN A 198 -1.37 14.94 -21.46
CA ASN A 198 -0.93 13.66 -22.01
C ASN A 198 -2.09 12.71 -22.32
N GLY A 199 -3.30 13.02 -21.85
CA GLY A 199 -4.48 12.21 -22.10
C GLY A 199 -5.30 11.88 -20.84
N ASP A 200 -6.14 10.85 -20.94
CA ASP A 200 -6.91 10.34 -19.83
C ASP A 200 -6.08 9.28 -19.08
N HIS A 201 -5.93 9.47 -17.78
CA HIS A 201 -5.24 8.54 -16.90
C HIS A 201 -6.26 7.79 -16.07
N GLY A 202 -6.38 6.49 -16.31
CA GLY A 202 -7.18 5.58 -15.50
C GLY A 202 -6.30 4.94 -14.42
N ILE A 203 -6.54 5.28 -13.16
CA ILE A 203 -5.64 4.89 -12.06
C ILE A 203 -6.43 4.21 -10.95
N ASN A 204 -5.97 3.02 -10.59
CA ASN A 204 -6.27 2.34 -9.33
C ASN A 204 -4.93 2.04 -8.63
N GLU A 205 -4.70 2.65 -7.47
CA GLU A 205 -3.42 2.53 -6.73
C GLU A 205 -3.65 2.50 -5.21
N GLY A 206 -2.60 2.34 -4.41
CA GLY A 206 -2.66 2.39 -2.96
C GLY A 206 -3.64 1.41 -2.32
N PRO A 207 -3.71 0.13 -2.72
CA PRO A 207 -4.66 -0.81 -2.16
C PRO A 207 -4.36 -1.11 -0.70
N GLN A 208 -5.41 -1.19 0.15
CA GLN A 208 -5.33 -1.60 1.55
C GLN A 208 -6.42 -2.62 1.85
N PHE A 209 -6.03 -3.85 2.22
CA PHE A 209 -7.01 -4.84 2.68
C PHE A 209 -7.50 -4.49 4.08
N LEU A 210 -8.78 -4.42 4.23
CA LEU A 210 -9.43 -4.03 5.47
C LEU A 210 -10.50 -5.05 5.87
N GLU A 211 -10.60 -5.30 7.18
CA GLU A 211 -11.66 -6.12 7.79
C GLU A 211 -12.30 -5.34 8.93
N SER A 212 -13.64 -5.33 9.00
CA SER A 212 -14.35 -4.72 10.13
C SER A 212 -14.07 -5.51 11.43
N PRO A 213 -14.04 -4.85 12.59
CA PRO A 213 -13.71 -5.50 13.86
C PRO A 213 -14.63 -6.67 14.25
N ASP A 214 -15.86 -6.68 13.77
CA ASP A 214 -16.85 -7.75 13.96
C ASP A 214 -16.75 -8.86 12.91
N GLY A 215 -15.86 -8.70 11.89
CA GLY A 215 -15.71 -9.64 10.79
C GLY A 215 -16.84 -9.60 9.76
N GLY A 216 -17.81 -8.71 9.92
CA GLY A 216 -18.98 -8.61 9.05
C GLY A 216 -18.70 -8.03 7.67
N TRP A 217 -17.59 -7.36 7.51
CA TRP A 217 -17.16 -6.78 6.23
C TRP A 217 -15.66 -6.98 6.01
N LYS A 218 -15.31 -7.28 4.76
CA LYS A 218 -13.93 -7.30 4.25
C LYS A 218 -13.89 -6.63 2.89
N GLY A 219 -12.76 -6.04 2.55
CA GLY A 219 -12.60 -5.41 1.26
C GLY A 219 -11.22 -4.80 1.06
N ILE A 220 -10.99 -4.26 -0.13
CA ILE A 220 -9.80 -3.49 -0.47
C ILE A 220 -10.23 -2.05 -0.70
N VAL A 221 -9.76 -1.14 0.15
CA VAL A 221 -9.85 0.30 -0.12
C VAL A 221 -8.66 0.67 -0.99
N TYR A 222 -8.89 1.48 -2.02
CA TYR A 222 -7.86 1.90 -2.95
C TYR A 222 -8.03 3.36 -3.34
N SER A 223 -6.97 3.95 -3.83
CA SER A 223 -6.97 5.29 -4.39
C SER A 223 -7.22 5.24 -5.89
N CYS A 224 -7.87 6.26 -6.44
CA CYS A 224 -8.15 6.33 -7.86
C CYS A 224 -8.09 7.75 -8.41
N ALA A 225 -7.95 7.87 -9.73
CA ALA A 225 -7.54 9.06 -10.48
C ALA A 225 -6.11 9.51 -10.14
N GLY A 226 -5.58 10.54 -10.79
CA GLY A 226 -4.19 10.96 -10.59
C GLY A 226 -3.96 11.66 -9.25
N SER A 227 -2.99 11.20 -8.47
CA SER A 227 -2.63 11.76 -7.16
C SER A 227 -2.21 13.23 -7.22
N TRP A 228 -1.77 13.71 -8.38
CA TRP A 228 -1.39 15.09 -8.66
C TRP A 228 -2.58 15.99 -9.01
N THR A 229 -3.81 15.45 -9.03
CA THR A 229 -5.04 16.16 -9.40
C THR A 229 -5.96 16.39 -8.21
N HIS A 230 -6.98 17.24 -8.39
CA HIS A 230 -8.08 17.39 -7.43
C HIS A 230 -9.11 16.25 -7.49
N GLU A 231 -8.95 15.36 -8.45
CA GLU A 231 -9.85 14.23 -8.70
C GLU A 231 -9.45 12.98 -7.92
N TYR A 232 -8.28 13.02 -7.25
CA TYR A 232 -7.83 11.92 -6.39
C TYR A 232 -8.80 11.63 -5.26
N LYS A 233 -9.19 10.37 -5.11
CA LYS A 233 -10.22 9.94 -4.19
C LYS A 233 -10.02 8.49 -3.75
N LEU A 234 -10.77 8.04 -2.76
CA LEU A 234 -10.78 6.65 -2.32
C LEU A 234 -12.02 5.93 -2.86
N ALA A 235 -11.84 4.66 -3.20
CA ALA A 235 -12.89 3.74 -3.60
C ALA A 235 -12.72 2.39 -2.88
N VAL A 236 -13.62 1.44 -3.14
CA VAL A 236 -13.62 0.16 -2.44
C VAL A 236 -14.00 -1.00 -3.37
N LEU A 237 -13.28 -2.11 -3.22
CA LEU A 237 -13.68 -3.43 -3.68
C LEU A 237 -14.20 -4.19 -2.46
N HIS A 238 -15.45 -4.66 -2.52
CA HIS A 238 -16.05 -5.45 -1.46
C HIS A 238 -15.69 -6.92 -1.64
N TYR A 239 -15.24 -7.60 -0.60
CA TYR A 239 -15.07 -9.05 -0.68
C TYR A 239 -16.42 -9.74 -0.49
N SER A 240 -16.91 -10.39 -1.53
CA SER A 240 -18.19 -11.10 -1.54
C SER A 240 -18.10 -12.56 -1.10
N GLY A 241 -16.87 -13.03 -0.77
CA GLY A 241 -16.60 -14.43 -0.45
C GLY A 241 -16.11 -15.22 -1.67
N GLY A 242 -15.71 -16.46 -1.44
CA GLY A 242 -15.20 -17.36 -2.47
C GLY A 242 -13.68 -17.34 -2.62
N ASP A 243 -13.17 -17.68 -3.80
CA ASP A 243 -11.74 -17.67 -4.10
C ASP A 243 -11.24 -16.23 -4.23
N PRO A 244 -10.26 -15.79 -3.42
CA PRO A 244 -9.68 -14.45 -3.56
C PRO A 244 -9.01 -14.18 -4.91
N LEU A 245 -8.62 -15.20 -5.67
CA LEU A 245 -8.07 -15.06 -7.02
C LEU A 245 -9.16 -14.95 -8.12
N ASP A 246 -10.44 -15.07 -7.76
CA ASP A 246 -11.53 -14.79 -8.69
C ASP A 246 -11.87 -13.30 -8.68
N PRO A 247 -11.72 -12.55 -9.80
CA PRO A 247 -12.09 -11.14 -9.84
C PRO A 247 -13.53 -10.85 -9.41
N ARG A 248 -14.43 -11.82 -9.62
CA ARG A 248 -15.85 -11.71 -9.22
C ARG A 248 -16.05 -11.69 -7.71
N ALA A 249 -15.04 -12.11 -6.93
CA ALA A 249 -15.06 -12.03 -5.48
C ALA A 249 -14.89 -10.59 -4.96
N TRP A 250 -14.50 -9.66 -5.83
CA TRP A 250 -14.16 -8.27 -5.50
C TRP A 250 -15.03 -7.25 -6.25
N PRO A 251 -16.38 -7.27 -6.11
CA PRO A 251 -17.21 -6.28 -6.75
C PRO A 251 -16.85 -4.86 -6.31
N LYS A 252 -16.73 -3.98 -7.31
CA LYS A 252 -16.39 -2.56 -7.13
C LYS A 252 -17.58 -1.80 -6.57
N GLY A 253 -17.34 -0.89 -5.62
CA GLY A 253 -18.34 0.09 -5.16
C GLY A 253 -18.83 0.98 -6.31
N GLN A 254 -20.09 1.34 -6.28
CA GLN A 254 -20.72 2.13 -7.36
C GLN A 254 -20.31 3.61 -7.34
N GLU A 255 -19.85 4.10 -6.19
CA GLU A 255 -19.45 5.48 -5.96
C GLU A 255 -18.14 5.53 -5.15
N PRO A 256 -17.38 6.63 -5.23
CA PRO A 256 -16.22 6.84 -4.38
C PRO A 256 -16.58 6.76 -2.89
N LEU A 257 -15.74 6.11 -2.12
CA LEU A 257 -15.86 6.04 -0.65
C LEU A 257 -15.59 7.41 -0.01
N LEU A 258 -14.62 8.14 -0.56
CA LEU A 258 -14.22 9.47 -0.10
C LEU A 258 -13.71 10.30 -1.27
N GLN A 259 -14.19 11.54 -1.38
CA GLN A 259 -13.74 12.50 -2.38
C GLN A 259 -13.68 13.92 -1.82
N ALA A 260 -12.97 14.83 -2.48
CA ALA A 260 -12.97 16.25 -2.12
C ALA A 260 -14.38 16.83 -2.23
N GLY A 261 -14.85 17.48 -1.17
CA GLY A 261 -16.12 18.21 -1.19
C GLY A 261 -16.04 19.42 -2.12
N TRP A 262 -17.13 19.69 -2.85
CA TRP A 262 -17.31 20.92 -3.62
C TRP A 262 -17.17 22.14 -2.69
N GLY A 263 -16.18 22.99 -2.93
CA GLY A 263 -16.05 24.30 -2.27
C GLY A 263 -14.79 24.56 -1.45
N ARG A 264 -13.83 23.65 -1.37
CA ARG A 264 -12.54 23.93 -0.72
C ARG A 264 -11.38 23.55 -1.64
N GLN A 265 -10.70 24.57 -2.15
CA GLN A 265 -9.55 24.46 -3.05
C GLN A 265 -8.31 23.90 -2.32
N GLY A 266 -7.63 22.93 -2.93
CA GLY A 266 -6.36 22.35 -2.53
C GLY A 266 -6.24 20.88 -2.92
N PRO A 267 -5.08 20.39 -3.37
CA PRO A 267 -4.90 18.98 -3.75
C PRO A 267 -5.15 18.04 -2.57
N LEU A 268 -5.74 16.88 -2.84
CA LEU A 268 -6.12 15.89 -1.82
C LEU A 268 -4.92 15.37 -1.00
N TRP A 269 -3.74 15.25 -1.62
CA TRP A 269 -2.51 14.89 -0.90
C TRP A 269 -2.17 15.92 0.20
N ALA A 270 -2.49 17.20 0.02
CA ALA A 270 -2.39 18.21 1.08
C ALA A 270 -3.46 18.01 2.17
N ARG A 271 -4.49 17.17 1.94
CA ARG A 271 -5.60 16.85 2.85
C ARG A 271 -5.63 15.39 3.32
N ALA A 272 -4.89 14.47 2.71
CA ALA A 272 -4.61 13.14 3.26
C ALA A 272 -3.95 13.25 4.66
N ARG A 273 -3.44 14.43 5.01
CA ARG A 273 -3.12 14.80 6.41
C ARG A 273 -4.30 14.67 7.38
N LYS A 274 -5.52 14.36 6.89
CA LYS A 274 -6.77 14.33 7.68
C LYS A 274 -7.64 13.10 7.39
N LEU A 275 -7.10 12.00 6.89
CA LEU A 275 -7.87 10.75 6.84
C LEU A 275 -8.12 10.27 8.28
N PRO A 276 -9.36 9.87 8.62
CA PRO A 276 -9.63 9.27 9.91
C PRO A 276 -8.79 8.00 10.03
N VAL A 277 -8.01 7.90 11.10
CA VAL A 277 -7.37 6.66 11.50
C VAL A 277 -8.50 5.72 11.90
N PHE A 278 -8.87 4.79 11.05
CA PHE A 278 -9.70 3.67 11.45
C PHE A 278 -8.88 2.83 12.41
N GLY A 279 -9.29 2.79 13.67
CA GLY A 279 -8.61 2.02 14.71
C GLY A 279 -8.68 0.54 14.41
N TRP A 280 -7.58 -0.01 13.94
CA TRP A 280 -7.42 -1.42 13.68
C TRP A 280 -6.98 -2.11 14.97
N GLN A 281 -7.81 -3.00 15.51
CA GLN A 281 -7.39 -3.98 16.50
C GLN A 281 -7.07 -5.29 15.79
N TRP A 282 -5.80 -5.56 15.58
CA TRP A 282 -5.35 -6.92 15.30
C TRP A 282 -5.66 -7.80 16.51
N ARG A 283 -6.59 -8.73 16.36
CA ARG A 283 -6.70 -9.84 17.30
C ARG A 283 -5.59 -10.84 16.96
N GLN A 284 -4.55 -10.89 17.79
CA GLN A 284 -3.72 -12.09 17.85
C GLN A 284 -4.67 -13.25 18.24
N ARG A 285 -4.94 -14.15 17.31
CA ARG A 285 -5.47 -15.47 17.69
C ARG A 285 -4.36 -16.19 18.42
N ARG A 286 -4.69 -16.60 19.65
CA ARG A 286 -3.85 -17.48 20.49
C ARG A 286 -3.77 -18.86 19.87
#